data_2bf61ffbedd2132b2c4a9033a0b7ea58
#
_entry.id   2bf61ffbedd2132b2c4a9033a0b7ea58
#
_cell.length_a   1.000
_cell.length_b   1.000
_cell.length_c   1.000
_cell.angle_alpha   90.00
_cell.angle_beta   90.00
_cell.angle_gamma   90.00
#
_symmetry.space_group_name_H-M   'P 1'
#
loop_
_entity.id
_entity.type
_entity.pdbx_description
1 polymer ?
#
loop_
_entity_poly.entity_id
_entity_poly.type
_entity_poly.pdbx_seq_one_letter_code
_entity_poly.pdbx_strand_id
1 'polypeptide(L)'
;MELKISIVTCSDTHDLAQDEAGAALEELIEAQGWTVASHVVVRDDVSEIGDAIVEAADECHANVVLTCGGTGLSMRDVTPEATRAVCEREVPGIAEAIRAYSMTKTRRAMLSRAICMQRGHTLVVNFPGSTKAARESWEAIADQLEHAAQMTAGGGHTN
;
A
#
# COMPACT_ATOMS: atom_id res chain seq x y z
N MET A 1 -15.33 -3.62 11.73
CA MET A 1 -15.36 -2.52 10.75
C MET A 1 -15.02 -3.08 9.37
N GLU A 2 -15.82 -2.78 8.38
CA GLU A 2 -15.53 -3.16 7.00
C GLU A 2 -14.68 -2.08 6.34
N LEU A 3 -13.44 -2.41 5.98
CA LEU A 3 -12.55 -1.47 5.33
C LEU A 3 -12.78 -1.42 3.82
N LYS A 4 -12.57 -0.24 3.26
CA LYS A 4 -12.46 -0.01 1.82
C LYS A 4 -10.99 0.16 1.52
N ILE A 5 -10.45 -0.71 0.68
CA ILE A 5 -9.02 -0.71 0.34
C ILE A 5 -8.86 -0.54 -1.17
N SER A 6 -8.04 0.41 -1.58
CA SER A 6 -7.69 0.60 -2.99
C SER A 6 -6.29 0.06 -3.26
N ILE A 7 -6.09 -0.41 -4.48
CA ILE A 7 -4.81 -0.93 -4.96
C ILE A 7 -4.32 -0.05 -6.10
N VAL A 8 -3.09 0.43 -6.00
CA VAL A 8 -2.41 1.19 -7.05
C VAL A 8 -1.14 0.43 -7.41
N THR A 9 -1.18 -0.29 -8.52
CA THR A 9 -0.01 -1.00 -9.01
C THR A 9 0.82 -0.08 -9.90
N CYS A 10 2.11 0.00 -9.61
CA CYS A 10 3.06 0.86 -10.29
C CYS A 10 3.93 -0.01 -11.19
N SER A 11 3.72 0.07 -12.51
CA SER A 11 4.42 -0.74 -13.49
C SER A 11 4.46 -0.06 -14.86
N ASP A 12 5.66 0.03 -15.45
CA ASP A 12 5.83 0.51 -16.84
C ASP A 12 5.42 -0.54 -17.88
N THR A 13 5.29 -1.81 -17.48
CA THR A 13 5.19 -2.94 -18.43
C THR A 13 3.91 -3.76 -18.32
N HIS A 14 3.22 -3.74 -17.17
CA HIS A 14 2.01 -4.52 -16.95
C HIS A 14 0.76 -3.65 -17.08
N ASP A 15 -0.33 -4.26 -17.59
CA ASP A 15 -1.67 -3.70 -17.51
C ASP A 15 -2.45 -4.39 -16.36
N LEU A 16 -3.72 -4.02 -16.18
CA LEU A 16 -4.56 -4.58 -15.12
C LEU A 16 -4.71 -6.10 -15.23
N ALA A 17 -4.82 -6.63 -16.46
CA ALA A 17 -4.98 -8.07 -16.69
C ALA A 17 -3.71 -8.87 -16.34
N GLN A 18 -2.54 -8.23 -16.40
CA GLN A 18 -1.24 -8.84 -16.10
C GLN A 18 -0.81 -8.67 -14.65
N ASP A 19 -1.58 -7.92 -13.86
CA ASP A 19 -1.24 -7.57 -12.47
C ASP A 19 -1.58 -8.70 -11.50
N GLU A 20 -0.68 -9.67 -11.40
CA GLU A 20 -0.85 -10.83 -10.51
C GLU A 20 -0.76 -10.43 -9.02
N ALA A 21 0.12 -9.51 -8.68
CA ALA A 21 0.27 -9.05 -7.30
C ALA A 21 -1.01 -8.34 -6.82
N GLY A 22 -1.54 -7.44 -7.64
CA GLY A 22 -2.79 -6.74 -7.32
C GLY A 22 -3.98 -7.69 -7.23
N ALA A 23 -4.07 -8.67 -8.12
CA ALA A 23 -5.11 -9.69 -8.08
C ALA A 23 -5.03 -10.52 -6.79
N ALA A 24 -3.83 -10.87 -6.36
CA ALA A 24 -3.62 -11.58 -5.10
C ALA A 24 -4.07 -10.74 -3.89
N LEU A 25 -3.80 -9.45 -3.91
CA LEU A 25 -4.24 -8.54 -2.84
C LEU A 25 -5.76 -8.40 -2.82
N GLU A 26 -6.43 -8.35 -3.98
CA GLU A 26 -7.89 -8.34 -4.05
C GLU A 26 -8.49 -9.55 -3.32
N GLU A 27 -7.95 -10.74 -3.59
CA GLU A 27 -8.41 -11.97 -2.92
C GLU A 27 -8.21 -11.91 -1.41
N LEU A 28 -7.06 -11.40 -0.94
CA LEU A 28 -6.76 -11.29 0.49
C LEU A 28 -7.66 -10.27 1.18
N ILE A 29 -7.94 -9.15 0.54
CA ILE A 29 -8.85 -8.11 1.05
C ILE A 29 -10.26 -8.69 1.20
N GLU A 30 -10.76 -9.35 0.16
CA GLU A 30 -12.10 -9.93 0.15
C GLU A 30 -12.24 -11.07 1.15
N ALA A 31 -11.18 -11.87 1.34
CA ALA A 31 -11.16 -12.94 2.34
C ALA A 31 -11.28 -12.42 3.78
N GLN A 32 -10.89 -11.19 4.04
CA GLN A 32 -11.09 -10.52 5.34
C GLN A 32 -12.52 -9.98 5.52
N GLY A 33 -13.35 -10.04 4.50
CA GLY A 33 -14.68 -9.43 4.51
C GLY A 33 -14.64 -7.93 4.20
N TRP A 34 -13.55 -7.44 3.66
CA TRP A 34 -13.37 -6.04 3.29
C TRP A 34 -13.61 -5.85 1.78
N THR A 35 -13.75 -4.59 1.36
CA THR A 35 -14.12 -4.23 -0.02
C THR A 35 -12.92 -3.62 -0.75
N VAL A 36 -12.71 -4.07 -1.99
CA VAL A 36 -11.78 -3.39 -2.92
C VAL A 36 -12.50 -2.18 -3.49
N ALA A 37 -12.11 -0.98 -3.07
CA ALA A 37 -12.74 0.25 -3.51
C ALA A 37 -12.34 0.64 -4.95
N SER A 38 -11.09 0.36 -5.33
CA SER A 38 -10.58 0.54 -6.69
C SER A 38 -9.29 -0.24 -6.88
N HIS A 39 -8.98 -0.56 -8.12
CA HIS A 39 -7.72 -1.19 -8.48
C HIS A 39 -7.28 -0.64 -9.83
N VAL A 40 -6.18 0.09 -9.85
CA VAL A 40 -5.63 0.70 -11.05
C VAL A 40 -4.16 0.32 -11.24
N VAL A 41 -3.70 0.34 -12.47
CA VAL A 41 -2.28 0.21 -12.82
C VAL A 41 -1.83 1.50 -13.47
N VAL A 42 -0.77 2.08 -12.96
CA VAL A 42 -0.17 3.30 -13.48
C VAL A 42 1.31 3.08 -13.78
N ARG A 43 1.89 3.96 -14.58
CA ARG A 43 3.32 3.88 -14.89
C ARG A 43 4.16 4.33 -13.69
N ASP A 44 5.45 3.98 -13.71
CA ASP A 44 6.44 4.39 -12.71
C ASP A 44 6.81 5.88 -12.92
N ASP A 45 5.87 6.73 -12.60
CA ASP A 45 5.94 8.17 -12.73
C ASP A 45 5.36 8.83 -11.47
N VAL A 46 6.10 9.77 -10.88
CA VAL A 46 5.71 10.42 -9.63
C VAL A 46 4.31 11.03 -9.71
N SER A 47 4.02 11.72 -10.81
CA SER A 47 2.73 12.39 -11.01
C SER A 47 1.58 11.40 -11.16
N GLU A 48 1.75 10.35 -11.97
CA GLU A 48 0.70 9.34 -12.18
C GLU A 48 0.42 8.55 -10.92
N ILE A 49 1.46 8.14 -10.19
CA ILE A 49 1.29 7.43 -8.92
C ILE A 49 0.61 8.33 -7.90
N GLY A 50 1.09 9.56 -7.76
CA GLY A 50 0.52 10.54 -6.84
C GLY A 50 -0.95 10.81 -7.12
N ASP A 51 -1.33 11.04 -8.38
CA ASP A 51 -2.71 11.28 -8.77
C ASP A 51 -3.61 10.08 -8.46
N ALA A 52 -3.12 8.86 -8.69
CA ALA A 52 -3.87 7.64 -8.38
C ALA A 52 -4.10 7.47 -6.87
N ILE A 53 -3.10 7.81 -6.05
CA ILE A 53 -3.24 7.79 -4.58
C ILE A 53 -4.29 8.81 -4.13
N VAL A 54 -4.22 10.03 -4.67
CA VAL A 54 -5.18 11.10 -4.35
C VAL A 54 -6.60 10.69 -4.71
N GLU A 55 -6.80 10.13 -5.90
CA GLU A 55 -8.12 9.66 -6.34
C GLU A 55 -8.65 8.55 -5.44
N ALA A 56 -7.82 7.58 -5.11
CA ALA A 56 -8.20 6.48 -4.22
C ALA A 56 -8.61 6.99 -2.83
N ALA A 57 -7.85 7.92 -2.27
CA ALA A 57 -8.13 8.48 -0.94
C ALA A 57 -9.31 9.43 -0.94
N ASP A 58 -9.34 10.40 -1.86
CA ASP A 58 -10.27 11.52 -1.81
C ASP A 58 -11.59 11.24 -2.53
N GLU A 59 -11.55 10.50 -3.65
CA GLU A 59 -12.75 10.22 -4.45
C GLU A 59 -13.36 8.85 -4.14
N CYS A 60 -12.50 7.81 -4.00
CA CYS A 60 -12.97 6.47 -3.66
C CYS A 60 -13.17 6.27 -2.17
N HIS A 61 -12.76 7.21 -1.34
CA HIS A 61 -12.88 7.18 0.12
C HIS A 61 -12.28 5.93 0.75
N ALA A 62 -11.15 5.48 0.22
CA ALA A 62 -10.44 4.32 0.76
C ALA A 62 -9.93 4.59 2.19
N ASN A 63 -10.08 3.61 3.07
CA ASN A 63 -9.45 3.66 4.38
C ASN A 63 -7.95 3.40 4.27
N VAL A 64 -7.57 2.54 3.32
CA VAL A 64 -6.19 2.15 3.07
C VAL A 64 -5.94 2.12 1.56
N VAL A 65 -4.81 2.64 1.14
CA VAL A 65 -4.30 2.49 -0.23
C VAL A 65 -3.04 1.64 -0.16
N LEU A 66 -3.03 0.54 -0.89
CA LEU A 66 -1.85 -0.31 -1.05
C LEU A 66 -1.26 -0.02 -2.42
N THR A 67 -0.03 0.49 -2.46
CA THR A 67 0.70 0.58 -3.71
C THR A 67 1.53 -0.69 -3.90
N CYS A 68 1.70 -1.15 -5.12
CA CYS A 68 2.49 -2.35 -5.45
C CYS A 68 3.55 -2.00 -6.47
N GLY A 69 4.81 -2.19 -6.10
CA GLY A 69 5.94 -1.94 -7.01
C GLY A 69 6.60 -0.59 -6.83
N GLY A 70 7.72 -0.39 -7.50
CA GLY A 70 8.45 0.87 -7.51
C GLY A 70 9.15 1.23 -6.20
N THR A 71 9.51 0.24 -5.37
CA THR A 71 10.10 0.47 -4.04
C THR A 71 11.58 0.09 -3.92
N GLY A 72 12.21 -0.26 -5.02
CA GLY A 72 13.61 -0.67 -5.04
C GLY A 72 14.60 0.47 -5.31
N LEU A 73 15.74 0.11 -5.87
CA LEU A 73 16.88 1.02 -6.08
C LEU A 73 17.04 1.48 -7.54
N SER A 74 16.18 1.03 -8.45
CA SER A 74 16.20 1.49 -9.84
C SER A 74 15.80 2.95 -9.92
N MET A 75 16.33 3.66 -10.91
CA MET A 75 15.96 5.05 -11.17
C MET A 75 14.48 5.21 -11.53
N ARG A 76 13.85 4.13 -12.03
CA ARG A 76 12.41 4.12 -12.30
C ARG A 76 11.55 3.86 -11.07
N ASP A 77 12.14 3.41 -9.97
CA ASP A 77 11.43 3.16 -8.71
C ASP A 77 11.23 4.47 -7.97
N VAL A 78 10.03 5.04 -8.07
CA VAL A 78 9.70 6.37 -7.51
C VAL A 78 8.44 6.34 -6.62
N THR A 79 7.96 5.17 -6.26
CA THR A 79 6.73 5.05 -5.47
C THR A 79 6.85 5.71 -4.09
N PRO A 80 7.95 5.56 -3.33
CA PRO A 80 8.07 6.26 -2.05
C PRO A 80 8.04 7.79 -2.21
N GLU A 81 8.71 8.32 -3.24
CA GLU A 81 8.73 9.77 -3.53
C GLU A 81 7.34 10.28 -3.89
N ALA A 82 6.61 9.54 -4.74
CA ALA A 82 5.24 9.89 -5.13
C ALA A 82 4.29 9.89 -3.92
N THR A 83 4.42 8.89 -3.06
CA THR A 83 3.62 8.77 -1.84
C THR A 83 3.88 9.94 -0.90
N ARG A 84 5.14 10.26 -0.68
CA ARG A 84 5.55 11.36 0.20
C ARG A 84 5.04 12.71 -0.31
N ALA A 85 4.98 12.89 -1.62
CA ALA A 85 4.54 14.14 -2.23
C ALA A 85 3.04 14.46 -2.00
N VAL A 86 2.21 13.46 -1.77
CA VAL A 86 0.75 13.62 -1.64
C VAL A 86 0.22 13.27 -0.25
N CYS A 87 1.09 13.02 0.72
CA CYS A 87 0.72 12.65 2.08
C CYS A 87 1.35 13.60 3.10
N GLU A 88 0.74 13.73 4.27
CA GLU A 88 1.13 14.72 5.27
C GLU A 88 2.07 14.18 6.34
N ARG A 89 1.84 12.94 6.80
CA ARG A 89 2.57 12.37 7.94
C ARG A 89 3.06 10.98 7.65
N GLU A 90 4.26 10.67 8.14
CA GLU A 90 4.81 9.32 8.03
C GLU A 90 4.35 8.44 9.20
N VAL A 91 4.09 7.16 8.89
CA VAL A 91 3.79 6.11 9.88
C VAL A 91 4.90 5.06 9.76
N PRO A 92 6.08 5.32 10.33
CA PRO A 92 7.27 4.50 10.03
C PRO A 92 7.15 3.06 10.52
N GLY A 93 6.42 2.80 11.59
CA GLY A 93 6.31 1.47 12.18
C GLY A 93 5.71 0.42 11.25
N ILE A 94 4.80 0.80 10.38
CA ILE A 94 4.20 -0.13 9.40
C ILE A 94 5.26 -0.61 8.40
N ALA A 95 6.03 0.30 7.82
CA ALA A 95 7.10 -0.06 6.87
C ALA A 95 8.22 -0.84 7.56
N GLU A 96 8.56 -0.49 8.79
CA GLU A 96 9.53 -1.23 9.60
C GLU A 96 9.07 -2.66 9.85
N ALA A 97 7.80 -2.86 10.19
CA ALA A 97 7.22 -4.19 10.42
C ALA A 97 7.24 -5.04 9.15
N ILE A 98 6.92 -4.46 8.00
CA ILE A 98 6.99 -5.15 6.71
C ILE A 98 8.42 -5.59 6.43
N ARG A 99 9.41 -4.70 6.57
CA ARG A 99 10.82 -5.05 6.33
C ARG A 99 11.32 -6.11 7.31
N ALA A 100 11.00 -5.99 8.59
CA ALA A 100 11.41 -6.96 9.60
C ALA A 100 10.84 -8.35 9.31
N TYR A 101 9.56 -8.43 8.97
CA TYR A 101 8.92 -9.69 8.59
C TYR A 101 9.54 -10.27 7.31
N SER A 102 9.73 -9.44 6.31
CA SER A 102 10.31 -9.85 5.03
C SER A 102 11.77 -10.29 5.17
N MET A 103 12.52 -9.73 6.12
CA MET A 103 13.88 -10.17 6.43
C MET A 103 13.95 -11.64 6.91
N THR A 104 12.86 -12.16 7.46
CA THR A 104 12.80 -13.59 7.84
C THR A 104 12.67 -14.49 6.61
N LYS A 105 12.30 -13.96 5.46
CA LYS A 105 12.12 -14.68 4.20
C LYS A 105 13.31 -14.48 3.26
N THR A 106 13.82 -13.28 3.14
CA THR A 106 14.95 -12.92 2.28
C THR A 106 15.69 -11.69 2.80
N ARG A 107 17.01 -11.74 2.77
CA ARG A 107 17.83 -10.59 3.16
C ARG A 107 17.71 -9.42 2.18
N ARG A 108 17.22 -9.64 0.95
CA ARG A 108 16.97 -8.58 -0.04
C ARG A 108 15.94 -7.56 0.44
N ALA A 109 15.12 -7.91 1.42
CA ALA A 109 14.15 -7.01 2.01
C ALA A 109 14.78 -5.72 2.58
N MET A 110 16.05 -5.76 3.01
CA MET A 110 16.75 -4.57 3.51
C MET A 110 16.95 -3.50 2.43
N LEU A 111 16.80 -3.85 1.15
CA LEU A 111 16.96 -2.91 0.04
C LEU A 111 15.65 -2.19 -0.32
N SER A 112 14.55 -2.55 0.32
CA SER A 112 13.26 -1.88 0.11
C SER A 112 13.28 -0.48 0.70
N ARG A 113 12.87 0.51 -0.12
CA ARG A 113 12.68 1.89 0.31
C ARG A 113 11.22 2.21 0.62
N ALA A 114 10.37 1.19 0.73
CA ALA A 114 8.94 1.35 0.99
C ALA A 114 8.68 2.18 2.24
N ILE A 115 7.65 3.01 2.17
CA ILE A 115 7.18 3.84 3.28
C ILE A 115 5.69 3.62 3.53
N CYS A 116 5.23 4.08 4.68
CA CYS A 116 3.82 4.19 5.00
C CYS A 116 3.54 5.62 5.44
N MET A 117 2.54 6.22 4.85
CA MET A 117 2.17 7.61 5.08
C MET A 117 0.67 7.72 5.38
N GLN A 118 0.27 8.85 5.88
CA GLN A 118 -1.13 9.19 6.11
C GLN A 118 -1.52 10.39 5.23
N ARG A 119 -2.59 10.22 4.45
CA ARG A 119 -3.24 11.31 3.74
C ARG A 119 -4.65 11.49 4.31
N GLY A 120 -4.86 12.56 5.08
CA GLY A 120 -6.11 12.76 5.79
C GLY A 120 -6.44 11.53 6.66
N HIS A 121 -7.58 10.90 6.38
CA HIS A 121 -8.00 9.69 7.10
C HIS A 121 -7.57 8.39 6.40
N THR A 122 -6.79 8.48 5.34
CA THR A 122 -6.35 7.32 4.57
C THR A 122 -4.92 6.95 4.91
N LEU A 123 -4.69 5.67 5.19
CA LEU A 123 -3.35 5.11 5.34
C LEU A 123 -2.86 4.65 3.98
N VAL A 124 -1.68 5.10 3.57
CA VAL A 124 -1.07 4.73 2.28
C VAL A 124 0.17 3.89 2.56
N VAL A 125 0.16 2.63 2.14
CA VAL A 125 1.23 1.67 2.41
C VAL A 125 1.86 1.21 1.11
N ASN A 126 3.17 1.34 0.99
CA ASN A 126 3.91 0.82 -0.15
C ASN A 126 4.20 -0.67 0.02
N PHE A 127 3.76 -1.47 -0.93
CA PHE A 127 4.05 -2.89 -1.02
C PHE A 127 5.03 -3.17 -2.18
N PRO A 128 5.82 -4.24 -2.11
CA PRO A 128 6.67 -4.64 -3.23
C PRO A 128 5.86 -5.15 -4.42
N GLY A 129 6.51 -5.23 -5.58
CA GLY A 129 5.84 -5.56 -6.84
C GLY A 129 5.64 -7.04 -7.12
N SER A 130 6.39 -7.93 -6.46
CA SER A 130 6.21 -9.38 -6.70
C SER A 130 5.01 -9.91 -5.93
N THR A 131 4.32 -10.87 -6.49
CA THR A 131 3.14 -11.50 -5.86
C THR A 131 3.49 -12.09 -4.50
N LYS A 132 4.58 -12.83 -4.42
CA LYS A 132 5.05 -13.44 -3.16
C LYS A 132 5.32 -12.39 -2.08
N ALA A 133 6.07 -11.35 -2.42
CA ALA A 133 6.44 -10.30 -1.47
C ALA A 133 5.23 -9.44 -1.07
N ALA A 134 4.29 -9.22 -1.97
CA ALA A 134 3.03 -8.53 -1.66
C ALA A 134 2.20 -9.33 -0.65
N ARG A 135 2.08 -10.64 -0.84
CA ARG A 135 1.40 -11.53 0.12
C ARG A 135 2.08 -11.51 1.49
N GLU A 136 3.40 -11.57 1.53
CA GLU A 136 4.19 -11.50 2.78
C GLU A 136 4.01 -10.15 3.47
N SER A 137 3.96 -9.06 2.71
CA SER A 137 3.71 -7.73 3.27
C SER A 137 2.32 -7.62 3.88
N TRP A 138 1.31 -8.19 3.23
CA TRP A 138 -0.04 -8.28 3.78
C TRP A 138 -0.07 -9.07 5.10
N GLU A 139 0.57 -10.23 5.13
CA GLU A 139 0.66 -11.05 6.35
C GLU A 139 1.29 -10.29 7.51
N ALA A 140 2.26 -9.43 7.22
CA ALA A 140 2.96 -8.67 8.25
C ALA A 140 2.08 -7.64 8.97
N ILE A 141 1.09 -7.05 8.28
CA ILE A 141 0.41 -5.85 8.80
C ILE A 141 -1.13 -5.90 8.76
N ALA A 142 -1.73 -6.88 8.10
CA ALA A 142 -3.18 -6.89 7.88
C ALA A 142 -3.99 -6.82 9.18
N ASP A 143 -3.51 -7.44 10.24
CA ASP A 143 -4.14 -7.45 11.55
C ASP A 143 -4.17 -6.08 12.25
N GLN A 144 -3.42 -5.09 11.74
CA GLN A 144 -3.39 -3.74 12.31
C GLN A 144 -4.20 -2.72 11.50
N LEU A 145 -4.66 -3.09 10.30
CA LEU A 145 -5.31 -2.12 9.40
C LEU A 145 -6.64 -1.61 9.93
N GLU A 146 -7.46 -2.48 10.52
CA GLU A 146 -8.74 -2.07 11.10
C GLU A 146 -8.52 -1.09 12.26
N HIS A 147 -7.59 -1.40 13.16
CA HIS A 147 -7.27 -0.53 14.27
C HIS A 147 -6.74 0.83 13.79
N ALA A 148 -5.87 0.83 12.78
CA ALA A 148 -5.37 2.05 12.18
C ALA A 148 -6.50 2.92 11.62
N ALA A 149 -7.44 2.31 10.92
CA ALA A 149 -8.60 3.02 10.36
C ALA A 149 -9.49 3.61 11.47
N GLN A 150 -9.69 2.88 12.55
CA GLN A 150 -10.44 3.38 13.72
C GLN A 150 -9.75 4.59 14.35
N MET A 151 -8.42 4.57 14.48
CA MET A 151 -7.65 5.69 15.00
C MET A 151 -7.78 6.92 14.11
N THR A 152 -7.65 6.77 12.79
CA THR A 152 -7.74 7.90 11.86
C THR A 152 -9.15 8.50 11.81
N ALA A 153 -10.18 7.70 12.09
CA ALA A 153 -11.56 8.17 12.17
C ALA A 153 -11.87 8.93 13.48
N GLY A 154 -10.87 9.07 14.37
CA GLY A 154 -11.03 9.76 15.64
C GLY A 154 -11.64 8.90 16.75
N GLY A 155 -11.72 7.58 16.55
CA GLY A 155 -12.03 6.63 17.58
C GLY A 155 -10.87 6.58 18.58
N GLY A 156 -10.97 7.32 19.67
CA GLY A 156 -9.87 7.48 20.62
C GLY A 156 -9.38 6.15 21.22
N HIS A 157 -8.24 6.23 21.87
CA HIS A 157 -7.66 5.10 22.60
C HIS A 157 -8.63 4.60 23.67
N THR A 158 -9.40 3.58 23.34
CA THR A 158 -10.04 2.78 24.39
C THR A 158 -9.01 1.74 24.82
N ASN A 159 -8.43 1.98 25.98
CA ASN A 159 -7.62 0.97 26.64
C ASN A 159 -8.49 -0.20 27.05
#